data_2b965cee3956d8cfeb15188e210dd690
#
_entry.id   2b965cee3956d8cfeb15188e210dd690
#
_cell.length_a   1.000
_cell.length_b   1.000
_cell.length_c   1.000
_cell.angle_alpha   90.00
_cell.angle_beta   90.00
_cell.angle_gamma   90.00
#
_symmetry.space_group_name_H-M   'P 1'
#
loop_
_entity.id
_entity.type
_entity.pdbx_description
1 polymer ?
#
loop_
_entity_poly.entity_id
_entity_poly.type
_entity_poly.pdbx_seq_one_letter_code
_entity_poly.pdbx_strand_id
1 'polypeptide(L)'
;MQCTWRWGIAAGLVSLLLALPLKAQAQDGKKEYNLKPVTQERLLKGTDDPSAWLMYGGNYQSWRFSPLKDVNRQNVKNLRVAWMFQTGIPGQLEASPVIADGILYLTASYNHVYALDAETGEPLWKYDHPLPDDLRICCGPTNRGVAIADDKVFMATLDARLVALDRKTGQVVWNTEIDKYTNGYSSTVAPLVVRDRKSVV
;
A
#
# COMPACT_ATOMS: atom_id res chain seq x y z
N MET A 1 73.87 -43.82 -38.84
CA MET A 1 73.46 -42.50 -38.34
C MET A 1 72.14 -42.63 -37.70
N GLN A 2 72.10 -42.77 -36.36
CA GLN A 2 70.87 -42.90 -35.61
C GLN A 2 70.69 -41.61 -34.84
N CYS A 3 69.55 -40.96 -35.11
CA CYS A 3 69.15 -39.74 -34.43
C CYS A 3 68.07 -40.09 -33.33
N THR A 4 68.48 -39.99 -32.08
CA THR A 4 67.60 -40.27 -30.92
C THR A 4 66.94 -38.99 -30.46
N TRP A 5 65.62 -38.87 -30.56
CA TRP A 5 64.82 -37.79 -30.01
C TRP A 5 64.41 -38.12 -28.57
N ARG A 6 64.85 -37.30 -27.63
CA ARG A 6 64.41 -37.32 -26.21
C ARG A 6 63.16 -36.46 -26.07
N TRP A 7 62.07 -37.06 -25.65
CA TRP A 7 60.85 -36.36 -25.24
C TRP A 7 60.97 -35.90 -23.79
N GLY A 8 60.97 -34.61 -23.55
CA GLY A 8 60.84 -34.03 -22.21
C GLY A 8 59.36 -33.97 -21.83
N ILE A 9 59.00 -34.63 -20.70
CA ILE A 9 57.69 -34.56 -20.11
C ILE A 9 57.61 -33.30 -19.26
N ALA A 10 56.88 -32.29 -19.71
CA ALA A 10 56.54 -31.13 -18.90
C ALA A 10 55.31 -31.45 -18.04
N ALA A 11 55.53 -31.57 -16.73
CA ALA A 11 54.46 -31.71 -15.78
C ALA A 11 53.72 -30.39 -15.59
N GLY A 12 52.57 -30.24 -16.20
CA GLY A 12 51.65 -29.10 -15.97
C GLY A 12 50.92 -29.27 -14.66
N LEU A 13 51.19 -28.37 -13.70
CA LEU A 13 50.39 -28.20 -12.50
C LEU A 13 49.02 -27.61 -12.86
N VAL A 14 47.96 -28.43 -12.85
CA VAL A 14 46.59 -27.99 -12.96
C VAL A 14 46.14 -27.49 -11.58
N SER A 15 46.14 -26.18 -11.39
CA SER A 15 45.56 -25.54 -10.20
C SER A 15 44.02 -25.63 -10.27
N LEU A 16 43.46 -26.53 -9.51
CA LEU A 16 42.02 -26.68 -9.33
C LEU A 16 41.51 -25.54 -8.45
N LEU A 17 41.03 -24.46 -9.07
CA LEU A 17 40.29 -23.41 -8.38
C LEU A 17 38.92 -23.97 -7.97
N LEU A 18 38.81 -24.38 -6.70
CA LEU A 18 37.53 -24.68 -6.05
C LEU A 18 36.71 -23.37 -5.96
N ALA A 19 35.84 -23.16 -6.92
CA ALA A 19 34.82 -22.13 -6.84
C ALA A 19 33.79 -22.55 -5.76
N LEU A 20 33.95 -22.02 -4.56
CA LEU A 20 32.90 -22.11 -3.53
C LEU A 20 31.68 -21.33 -4.04
N PRO A 21 30.47 -21.93 -4.06
CA PRO A 21 29.28 -21.19 -4.38
C PRO A 21 29.06 -20.14 -3.28
N LEU A 22 29.18 -18.86 -3.59
CA LEU A 22 28.63 -17.79 -2.79
C LEU A 22 27.11 -18.03 -2.72
N LYS A 23 26.65 -18.66 -1.64
CA LYS A 23 25.24 -18.59 -1.27
C LYS A 23 24.96 -17.14 -0.90
N ALA A 24 24.38 -16.40 -1.85
CA ALA A 24 23.70 -15.17 -1.54
C ALA A 24 22.58 -15.54 -0.55
N GLN A 25 22.80 -15.32 0.73
CA GLN A 25 21.75 -15.33 1.73
C GLN A 25 20.88 -14.12 1.40
N ALA A 26 19.79 -14.36 0.66
CA ALA A 26 18.66 -13.46 0.69
C ALA A 26 18.21 -13.41 2.15
N GLN A 27 18.56 -12.32 2.85
CA GLN A 27 17.96 -12.02 4.13
C GLN A 27 16.49 -11.68 3.82
N ASP A 28 15.63 -12.67 3.96
CA ASP A 28 14.18 -12.53 3.94
C ASP A 28 13.75 -11.90 5.28
N GLY A 29 14.32 -10.75 5.56
CA GLY A 29 13.98 -9.90 6.71
C GLY A 29 12.70 -9.15 6.41
N LYS A 30 11.55 -9.83 6.50
CA LYS A 30 10.26 -9.18 6.37
C LYS A 30 10.18 -8.06 7.41
N LYS A 31 10.09 -6.81 6.95
CA LYS A 31 9.99 -5.63 7.81
C LYS A 31 8.80 -5.81 8.76
N GLU A 32 9.04 -5.68 10.06
CA GLU A 32 7.99 -5.76 11.06
C GLU A 32 7.42 -4.37 11.33
N TYR A 33 6.09 -4.24 11.23
CA TYR A 33 5.38 -2.98 11.48
C TYR A 33 4.77 -2.99 12.88
N ASN A 34 5.12 -1.99 13.68
CA ASN A 34 4.52 -1.79 15.01
C ASN A 34 3.19 -1.06 14.85
N LEU A 35 2.13 -1.78 14.53
CA LEU A 35 0.80 -1.24 14.28
C LEU A 35 0.14 -0.82 15.60
N LYS A 36 0.08 0.48 15.86
CA LYS A 36 -0.65 1.03 17.01
C LYS A 36 -2.12 1.22 16.65
N PRO A 37 -3.08 0.99 17.56
CA PRO A 37 -4.47 1.29 17.31
C PRO A 37 -4.68 2.75 16.88
N VAL A 38 -5.48 2.97 15.85
CA VAL A 38 -5.85 4.32 15.41
C VAL A 38 -7.10 4.75 16.18
N THR A 39 -6.89 5.19 17.42
CA THR A 39 -7.96 5.64 18.31
C THR A 39 -8.54 6.98 17.88
N GLN A 40 -9.73 7.33 18.40
CA GLN A 40 -10.34 8.65 18.20
C GLN A 40 -9.40 9.79 18.64
N GLU A 41 -8.68 9.61 19.74
CA GLU A 41 -7.72 10.61 20.21
C GLU A 41 -6.58 10.80 19.19
N ARG A 42 -6.07 9.72 18.63
CA ARG A 42 -5.04 9.77 17.59
C ARG A 42 -5.54 10.45 16.31
N LEU A 43 -6.81 10.20 15.92
CA LEU A 43 -7.43 10.89 14.78
C LEU A 43 -7.60 12.40 15.03
N LEU A 44 -7.97 12.80 16.25
CA LEU A 44 -8.07 14.22 16.63
C LEU A 44 -6.73 14.96 16.60
N LYS A 45 -5.65 14.24 16.92
CA LYS A 45 -4.26 14.73 16.94
C LYS A 45 -3.49 14.39 15.65
N GLY A 46 -4.17 13.97 14.60
CA GLY A 46 -3.53 13.44 13.39
C GLY A 46 -2.55 14.40 12.71
N THR A 47 -2.70 15.70 12.90
CA THR A 47 -1.75 16.72 12.39
C THR A 47 -0.50 16.88 13.25
N ASP A 48 -0.48 16.34 14.46
CA ASP A 48 0.66 16.43 15.38
C ASP A 48 1.74 15.38 15.07
N ASP A 49 1.36 14.31 14.35
CA ASP A 49 2.27 13.26 13.89
C ASP A 49 2.64 13.48 12.42
N PRO A 50 3.82 14.05 12.13
CA PRO A 50 4.22 14.35 10.76
C PRO A 50 4.49 13.09 9.91
N SER A 51 4.62 11.93 10.54
CA SER A 51 4.82 10.63 9.85
C SER A 51 3.50 9.95 9.44
N ALA A 52 2.36 10.55 9.80
CA ALA A 52 1.05 9.97 9.56
C ALA A 52 0.15 10.91 8.73
N TRP A 53 -0.79 10.30 8.00
CA TRP A 53 -1.88 10.96 7.31
C TRP A 53 -3.14 10.12 7.53
N LEU A 54 -3.83 10.32 8.67
CA LEU A 54 -4.77 9.34 9.21
C LEU A 54 -6.18 9.39 8.61
N MET A 55 -6.48 10.37 7.77
CA MET A 55 -7.78 10.48 7.11
C MET A 55 -7.69 11.24 5.79
N TYR A 56 -8.71 11.13 4.96
CA TYR A 56 -8.77 11.65 3.59
C TYR A 56 -8.29 13.10 3.45
N GLY A 57 -8.75 14.01 4.33
CA GLY A 57 -8.38 15.42 4.31
C GLY A 57 -7.24 15.80 5.26
N GLY A 58 -6.56 14.83 5.88
CA GLY A 58 -5.51 15.01 6.88
C GLY A 58 -6.07 15.18 8.30
N ASN A 59 -7.14 15.95 8.48
CA ASN A 59 -7.84 16.16 9.73
C ASN A 59 -9.36 16.33 9.49
N TYR A 60 -10.15 16.45 10.56
CA TYR A 60 -11.61 16.64 10.46
C TYR A 60 -12.04 17.94 9.78
N GLN A 61 -11.18 18.94 9.74
CA GLN A 61 -11.41 20.21 9.03
C GLN A 61 -11.01 20.11 7.54
N SER A 62 -10.44 18.98 7.11
CA SER A 62 -9.98 18.75 5.74
C SER A 62 -8.98 19.83 5.25
N TRP A 63 -8.08 20.27 6.12
CA TRP A 63 -7.11 21.31 5.79
C TRP A 63 -6.09 20.92 4.72
N ARG A 64 -5.87 19.61 4.51
CA ARG A 64 -4.89 19.10 3.55
C ARG A 64 -3.51 19.72 3.74
N PHE A 65 -3.17 20.02 4.99
CA PHE A 65 -1.92 20.65 5.38
C PHE A 65 -1.02 19.65 6.10
N SER A 66 0.25 19.60 5.70
CA SER A 66 1.30 18.84 6.38
C SER A 66 2.19 19.79 7.18
N PRO A 67 2.49 19.49 8.45
CA PRO A 67 3.42 20.28 9.26
C PRO A 67 4.89 20.05 8.92
N LEU A 68 5.20 19.16 7.99
CA LEU A 68 6.56 18.85 7.53
C LEU A 68 7.23 20.12 6.98
N LYS A 69 8.49 20.34 7.38
CA LYS A 69 9.32 21.48 6.95
C LYS A 69 10.55 21.09 6.14
N ASP A 70 10.77 19.78 5.97
CA ASP A 70 11.94 19.25 5.26
C ASP A 70 11.94 19.64 3.79
N VAL A 71 10.75 19.77 3.18
CA VAL A 71 10.59 20.31 1.83
C VAL A 71 10.20 21.77 1.91
N ASN A 72 10.97 22.65 1.28
CA ASN A 72 10.80 24.08 1.29
C ASN A 72 11.17 24.71 -0.06
N ARG A 73 11.01 26.02 -0.22
CA ARG A 73 11.26 26.74 -1.47
C ARG A 73 12.70 26.62 -1.98
N GLN A 74 13.67 26.40 -1.07
CA GLN A 74 15.09 26.31 -1.42
C GLN A 74 15.44 24.93 -1.98
N ASN A 75 14.81 23.88 -1.49
CA ASN A 75 15.18 22.50 -1.80
C ASN A 75 14.16 21.71 -2.63
N VAL A 76 12.94 22.22 -2.83
CA VAL A 76 11.87 21.52 -3.59
C VAL A 76 12.32 21.10 -5.00
N LYS A 77 13.21 21.86 -5.62
CA LYS A 77 13.80 21.53 -6.93
C LYS A 77 14.69 20.29 -6.94
N ASN A 78 15.09 19.84 -5.75
CA ASN A 78 15.96 18.66 -5.58
C ASN A 78 15.15 17.38 -5.32
N LEU A 79 13.81 17.46 -5.28
CA LEU A 79 12.97 16.27 -5.13
C LEU A 79 13.24 15.27 -6.24
N ARG A 80 13.27 14.00 -5.86
CA ARG A 80 13.40 12.85 -6.77
C ARG A 80 12.31 11.85 -6.46
N VAL A 81 11.90 11.08 -7.46
CA VAL A 81 10.99 9.94 -7.27
C VAL A 81 11.73 8.90 -6.44
N ALA A 82 11.19 8.56 -5.25
CA ALA A 82 11.74 7.53 -4.40
C ALA A 82 11.29 6.14 -4.86
N TRP A 83 10.02 6.00 -5.19
CA TRP A 83 9.44 4.77 -5.74
C TRP A 83 8.18 5.08 -6.55
N MET A 84 7.69 4.08 -7.27
CA MET A 84 6.48 4.15 -8.08
C MET A 84 5.73 2.83 -7.97
N PHE A 85 4.42 2.90 -7.72
CA PHE A 85 3.54 1.74 -7.66
C PHE A 85 2.48 1.83 -8.77
N GLN A 86 2.31 0.75 -9.51
CA GLN A 86 1.29 0.61 -10.55
C GLN A 86 0.22 -0.36 -10.07
N THR A 87 -1.03 0.09 -9.98
CA THR A 87 -2.15 -0.75 -9.53
C THR A 87 -2.49 -1.86 -10.52
N GLY A 88 -2.17 -1.69 -11.79
CA GLY A 88 -2.59 -2.58 -12.89
C GLY A 88 -4.09 -2.54 -13.18
N ILE A 89 -4.85 -1.68 -12.50
CA ILE A 89 -6.30 -1.57 -12.66
C ILE A 89 -6.60 -0.39 -13.61
N PRO A 90 -7.34 -0.61 -14.72
CA PRO A 90 -7.72 0.47 -15.60
C PRO A 90 -8.73 1.41 -14.93
N GLY A 91 -8.67 2.68 -15.27
CA GLY A 91 -9.58 3.69 -14.74
C GLY A 91 -8.88 4.88 -14.11
N GLN A 92 -9.67 5.77 -13.52
CA GLN A 92 -9.17 6.97 -12.85
C GLN A 92 -8.71 6.65 -11.42
N LEU A 93 -7.56 7.13 -11.04
CA LEU A 93 -7.06 7.05 -9.66
C LEU A 93 -7.34 8.38 -8.95
N GLU A 94 -8.42 8.41 -8.16
CA GLU A 94 -8.86 9.62 -7.44
C GLU A 94 -8.65 9.51 -5.91
N ALA A 95 -8.01 8.43 -5.45
CA ALA A 95 -7.86 8.18 -4.03
C ALA A 95 -6.87 9.15 -3.36
N SER A 96 -7.20 9.58 -2.16
CA SER A 96 -6.20 10.14 -1.23
C SER A 96 -5.66 9.00 -0.38
N PRO A 97 -4.35 8.71 -0.43
CA PRO A 97 -3.75 7.71 0.43
C PRO A 97 -3.89 8.07 1.91
N VAL A 98 -4.05 7.07 2.75
CA VAL A 98 -4.00 7.19 4.21
C VAL A 98 -2.73 6.49 4.70
N ILE A 99 -2.00 7.12 5.60
CA ILE A 99 -0.70 6.61 6.09
C ILE A 99 -0.76 6.50 7.61
N ALA A 100 -0.44 5.32 8.11
CA ALA A 100 -0.30 5.06 9.54
C ALA A 100 0.78 4.00 9.80
N ASP A 101 1.66 4.28 10.76
CA ASP A 101 2.69 3.35 11.24
C ASP A 101 3.58 2.79 10.12
N GLY A 102 3.94 3.63 9.13
CA GLY A 102 4.79 3.26 8.00
C GLY A 102 4.09 2.48 6.89
N ILE A 103 2.76 2.31 6.96
CA ILE A 103 1.97 1.66 5.91
C ILE A 103 1.07 2.70 5.23
N LEU A 104 1.11 2.70 3.90
CA LEU A 104 0.26 3.49 3.03
C LEU A 104 -0.91 2.62 2.53
N TYR A 105 -2.13 3.08 2.74
CA TYR A 105 -3.35 2.43 2.26
C TYR A 105 -3.94 3.25 1.12
N LEU A 106 -4.17 2.59 -0.01
CA LEU A 106 -4.63 3.20 -1.26
C LEU A 106 -5.77 2.39 -1.83
N THR A 107 -6.78 3.07 -2.40
CA THR A 107 -7.80 2.42 -3.23
C THR A 107 -7.55 2.67 -4.71
N ALA A 108 -7.99 1.75 -5.56
CA ALA A 108 -8.10 1.95 -6.99
C ALA A 108 -9.55 1.73 -7.46
N SER A 109 -9.79 2.02 -8.73
CA SER A 109 -11.08 1.78 -9.38
C SER A 109 -11.57 0.34 -9.13
N TYR A 110 -12.88 0.13 -9.18
CA TYR A 110 -13.54 -1.16 -8.94
C TYR A 110 -13.33 -1.73 -7.53
N ASN A 111 -13.11 -0.85 -6.52
CA ASN A 111 -12.98 -1.23 -5.10
C ASN A 111 -11.80 -2.17 -4.80
N HIS A 112 -10.65 -1.92 -5.38
CA HIS A 112 -9.40 -2.54 -4.96
C HIS A 112 -8.77 -1.76 -3.82
N VAL A 113 -8.21 -2.44 -2.82
CA VAL A 113 -7.45 -1.83 -1.73
C VAL A 113 -6.05 -2.40 -1.70
N TYR A 114 -5.07 -1.55 -1.52
CA TYR A 114 -3.67 -1.92 -1.38
C TYR A 114 -3.12 -1.38 -0.06
N ALA A 115 -2.32 -2.18 0.62
CA ALA A 115 -1.41 -1.72 1.65
C ALA A 115 0.01 -1.84 1.14
N LEU A 116 0.75 -0.74 1.19
CA LEU A 116 2.12 -0.64 0.71
C LEU A 116 3.02 -0.22 1.87
N ASP A 117 4.26 -0.66 1.86
CA ASP A 117 5.30 -0.01 2.66
C ASP A 117 5.44 1.45 2.21
N ALA A 118 5.26 2.39 3.10
CA ALA A 118 5.26 3.81 2.75
C ALA A 118 6.66 4.33 2.32
N GLU A 119 7.73 3.65 2.72
CA GLU A 119 9.12 4.01 2.40
C GLU A 119 9.57 3.46 1.05
N THR A 120 9.16 2.23 0.70
CA THR A 120 9.66 1.51 -0.48
C THR A 120 8.64 1.35 -1.59
N GLY A 121 7.34 1.49 -1.29
CA GLY A 121 6.25 1.21 -2.22
C GLY A 121 5.95 -0.27 -2.43
N GLU A 122 6.64 -1.18 -1.70
CA GLU A 122 6.43 -2.61 -1.80
C GLU A 122 5.03 -3.01 -1.30
N PRO A 123 4.29 -3.85 -2.04
CA PRO A 123 2.96 -4.29 -1.63
C PRO A 123 3.04 -5.27 -0.46
N LEU A 124 2.29 -4.98 0.60
CA LEU A 124 2.15 -5.83 1.79
C LEU A 124 0.97 -6.78 1.66
N TRP A 125 -0.17 -6.25 1.23
CA TRP A 125 -1.36 -7.01 0.91
C TRP A 125 -2.25 -6.24 -0.08
N LYS A 126 -3.15 -6.98 -0.71
CA LYS A 126 -4.18 -6.48 -1.63
C LYS A 126 -5.53 -7.10 -1.25
N TYR A 127 -6.59 -6.33 -1.38
CA TYR A 127 -7.97 -6.80 -1.31
C TYR A 127 -8.71 -6.39 -2.58
N ASP A 128 -9.38 -7.35 -3.20
CA ASP A 128 -10.23 -7.14 -4.38
C ASP A 128 -11.68 -7.41 -3.99
N HIS A 129 -12.50 -6.37 -3.97
CA HIS A 129 -13.92 -6.52 -3.66
C HIS A 129 -14.68 -7.12 -4.85
N PRO A 130 -15.38 -8.25 -4.69
CA PRO A 130 -16.18 -8.82 -5.75
C PRO A 130 -17.39 -7.91 -6.04
N LEU A 131 -17.51 -7.43 -7.26
CA LEU A 131 -18.64 -6.62 -7.71
C LEU A 131 -19.63 -7.49 -8.49
N PRO A 132 -20.96 -7.24 -8.38
CA PRO A 132 -21.95 -7.89 -9.20
C PRO A 132 -21.77 -7.59 -10.71
N ASP A 133 -21.98 -8.58 -11.56
CA ASP A 133 -21.84 -8.44 -13.02
C ASP A 133 -22.85 -7.46 -13.64
N ASP A 134 -24.03 -7.31 -13.01
CA ASP A 134 -25.09 -6.42 -13.43
C ASP A 134 -25.02 -5.03 -12.80
N LEU A 135 -23.94 -4.74 -12.05
CA LEU A 135 -23.76 -3.44 -11.40
C LEU A 135 -23.70 -2.30 -12.43
N ARG A 136 -24.59 -1.32 -12.27
CA ARG A 136 -24.60 -0.11 -13.07
C ARG A 136 -24.11 1.08 -12.26
N ILE A 137 -22.96 1.63 -12.66
CA ILE A 137 -22.36 2.81 -12.05
C ILE A 137 -22.59 4.03 -12.93
N CYS A 138 -23.09 5.12 -12.33
CA CYS A 138 -23.39 6.34 -13.08
C CYS A 138 -22.14 7.13 -13.48
N CYS A 139 -21.11 7.16 -12.62
CA CYS A 139 -20.05 8.19 -12.64
C CYS A 139 -18.64 7.61 -12.70
N GLY A 140 -18.50 6.39 -13.19
CA GLY A 140 -17.23 5.67 -13.25
C GLY A 140 -16.92 4.85 -12.01
N PRO A 141 -15.94 3.95 -12.10
CA PRO A 141 -15.64 2.96 -11.06
C PRO A 141 -14.72 3.49 -9.95
N THR A 142 -14.68 4.79 -9.76
CA THR A 142 -13.74 5.42 -8.82
C THR A 142 -14.03 5.06 -7.37
N ASN A 143 -12.96 4.95 -6.58
CA ASN A 143 -13.01 4.89 -5.12
C ASN A 143 -12.01 5.90 -4.56
N ARG A 144 -12.46 6.80 -3.67
CA ARG A 144 -11.64 7.94 -3.21
C ARG A 144 -10.80 7.66 -1.99
N GLY A 145 -10.83 6.45 -1.47
CA GLY A 145 -9.94 6.06 -0.38
C GLY A 145 -10.60 5.27 0.73
N VAL A 146 -9.83 5.05 1.75
CA VAL A 146 -10.23 4.31 2.96
C VAL A 146 -10.26 5.22 4.17
N ALA A 147 -10.90 4.74 5.24
CA ALA A 147 -10.70 5.25 6.59
C ALA A 147 -10.00 4.19 7.44
N ILE A 148 -9.30 4.62 8.49
CA ILE A 148 -8.66 3.73 9.46
C ILE A 148 -9.21 4.04 10.84
N ALA A 149 -9.57 3.00 11.60
CA ALA A 149 -9.84 3.10 13.02
C ALA A 149 -9.46 1.80 13.72
N ASP A 150 -8.87 1.93 14.89
CA ASP A 150 -8.33 0.84 15.69
C ASP A 150 -7.34 -0.01 14.87
N ASP A 151 -7.67 -1.27 14.63
CA ASP A 151 -6.91 -2.25 13.86
C ASP A 151 -7.51 -2.54 12.47
N LYS A 152 -8.42 -1.67 11.98
CA LYS A 152 -9.21 -1.91 10.76
C LYS A 152 -9.05 -0.81 9.72
N VAL A 153 -9.19 -1.23 8.48
CA VAL A 153 -9.33 -0.38 7.29
C VAL A 153 -10.76 -0.50 6.78
N PHE A 154 -11.43 0.62 6.56
CA PHE A 154 -12.81 0.68 6.10
C PHE A 154 -12.88 1.22 4.69
N MET A 155 -13.62 0.56 3.82
CA MET A 155 -13.91 0.97 2.46
C MET A 155 -15.41 0.95 2.20
N ALA A 156 -15.95 2.02 1.63
CA ALA A 156 -17.28 2.02 1.05
C ALA A 156 -17.21 1.59 -0.42
N THR A 157 -18.20 0.83 -0.89
CA THR A 157 -18.13 0.13 -2.17
C THR A 157 -19.17 0.59 -3.19
N LEU A 158 -18.89 0.34 -4.46
CA LEU A 158 -19.76 0.68 -5.59
C LEU A 158 -21.10 -0.07 -5.57
N ASP A 159 -21.15 -1.23 -4.93
CA ASP A 159 -22.35 -2.02 -4.70
C ASP A 159 -23.02 -1.72 -3.35
N ALA A 160 -22.82 -0.50 -2.82
CA ALA A 160 -23.42 0.04 -1.61
C ALA A 160 -23.17 -0.79 -0.36
N ARG A 161 -21.95 -1.19 -0.13
CA ARG A 161 -21.53 -1.91 1.09
C ARG A 161 -20.48 -1.11 1.85
N LEU A 162 -20.36 -1.39 3.14
CA LEU A 162 -19.21 -0.99 3.96
C LEU A 162 -18.44 -2.24 4.36
N VAL A 163 -17.15 -2.26 3.99
CA VAL A 163 -16.26 -3.39 4.25
C VAL A 163 -15.21 -2.98 5.27
N ALA A 164 -15.00 -3.80 6.29
CA ALA A 164 -13.89 -3.67 7.22
C ALA A 164 -12.86 -4.77 6.96
N LEU A 165 -11.63 -4.37 6.76
CA LEU A 165 -10.49 -5.25 6.58
C LEU A 165 -9.59 -5.18 7.81
N ASP A 166 -8.99 -6.29 8.17
CA ASP A 166 -7.89 -6.31 9.14
C ASP A 166 -6.70 -5.52 8.59
N ARG A 167 -6.21 -4.57 9.35
CA ARG A 167 -5.18 -3.63 8.91
C ARG A 167 -3.84 -4.29 8.59
N LYS A 168 -3.53 -5.39 9.25
CA LYS A 168 -2.26 -6.12 9.09
C LYS A 168 -2.27 -7.07 7.89
N THR A 169 -3.42 -7.72 7.65
CA THR A 169 -3.52 -8.85 6.71
C THR A 169 -4.35 -8.57 5.47
N GLY A 170 -5.19 -7.53 5.48
CA GLY A 170 -6.15 -7.25 4.42
C GLY A 170 -7.36 -8.22 4.40
N GLN A 171 -7.47 -9.12 5.36
CA GLN A 171 -8.60 -10.05 5.44
C GLN A 171 -9.88 -9.34 5.83
N VAL A 172 -11.00 -9.78 5.26
CA VAL A 172 -12.33 -9.25 5.60
C VAL A 172 -12.69 -9.62 7.03
N VAL A 173 -12.91 -8.62 7.87
CA VAL A 173 -13.42 -8.78 9.23
C VAL A 173 -14.95 -8.82 9.20
N TRP A 174 -15.56 -7.92 8.44
CA TRP A 174 -16.99 -7.92 8.15
C TRP A 174 -17.27 -7.14 6.86
N ASN A 175 -18.43 -7.43 6.27
CA ASN A 175 -18.91 -6.80 5.04
C ASN A 175 -20.43 -6.61 5.18
N THR A 176 -20.87 -5.36 5.32
CA THR A 176 -22.27 -5.01 5.61
C THR A 176 -22.87 -4.25 4.44
N GLU A 177 -24.05 -4.67 4.00
CA GLU A 177 -24.85 -3.93 3.03
C GLU A 177 -25.38 -2.65 3.69
N ILE A 178 -25.18 -1.51 3.01
CA ILE A 178 -25.72 -0.21 3.41
C ILE A 178 -27.14 -0.08 2.83
N ASP A 179 -27.27 -0.40 1.56
CA ASP A 179 -28.52 -0.43 0.82
C ASP A 179 -28.38 -1.30 -0.43
N LYS A 180 -29.45 -1.52 -1.15
CA LYS A 180 -29.44 -2.34 -2.39
C LYS A 180 -28.92 -1.55 -3.55
N TYR A 181 -27.82 -1.99 -4.15
CA TYR A 181 -27.25 -1.39 -5.37
C TYR A 181 -28.26 -1.43 -6.56
N THR A 182 -29.15 -2.42 -6.58
CA THR A 182 -30.22 -2.55 -7.59
C THR A 182 -31.20 -1.39 -7.57
N ASN A 183 -31.29 -0.65 -6.45
CA ASN A 183 -32.07 0.59 -6.32
C ASN A 183 -31.27 1.84 -6.72
N GLY A 184 -30.05 1.67 -7.24
CA GLY A 184 -29.17 2.77 -7.66
C GLY A 184 -28.23 3.30 -6.57
N TYR A 185 -28.19 2.67 -5.40
CA TYR A 185 -27.24 3.06 -4.35
C TYR A 185 -25.82 2.62 -4.71
N SER A 186 -24.88 3.53 -4.50
CA SER A 186 -23.44 3.30 -4.75
C SER A 186 -22.62 4.25 -3.90
N SER A 187 -21.42 3.88 -3.55
CA SER A 187 -20.50 4.75 -2.82
C SER A 187 -19.14 4.81 -3.48
N THR A 188 -18.67 6.03 -3.75
CA THR A 188 -17.33 6.32 -4.28
C THR A 188 -16.46 7.10 -3.30
N VAL A 189 -16.98 7.41 -2.11
CA VAL A 189 -16.34 8.27 -1.11
C VAL A 189 -15.42 7.48 -0.18
N ALA A 190 -14.41 8.15 0.37
CA ALA A 190 -13.68 7.64 1.51
C ALA A 190 -14.57 7.75 2.77
N PRO A 191 -14.76 6.67 3.54
CA PRO A 191 -15.50 6.74 4.80
C PRO A 191 -14.88 7.73 5.78
N LEU A 192 -15.69 8.32 6.65
CA LEU A 192 -15.23 9.14 7.76
C LEU A 192 -15.52 8.43 9.08
N VAL A 193 -14.50 8.33 9.93
CA VAL A 193 -14.65 7.81 11.29
C VAL A 193 -14.91 8.97 12.25
N VAL A 194 -16.01 8.90 12.98
CA VAL A 194 -16.36 9.90 14.01
C VAL A 194 -16.69 9.17 15.29
N ARG A 195 -15.85 9.33 16.32
CA ARG A 195 -15.95 8.59 17.59
C ARG A 195 -15.92 7.08 17.33
N ASP A 196 -16.93 6.38 17.82
CA ASP A 196 -17.14 4.93 17.62
C ASP A 196 -17.93 4.59 16.35
N ARG A 197 -18.28 5.60 15.54
CA ARG A 197 -19.08 5.46 14.32
C ARG A 197 -18.24 5.60 13.06
N LYS A 198 -18.50 4.74 12.08
CA LYS A 198 -17.92 4.80 10.74
C LYS A 198 -19.02 5.30 9.82
N SER A 199 -18.91 6.52 9.38
CA SER A 199 -19.89 7.15 8.49
C SER A 199 -19.42 7.13 7.05
N VAL A 200 -20.34 6.85 6.15
CA VAL A 200 -20.19 7.07 4.71
C VAL A 200 -21.00 8.32 4.39
N VAL A 201 -20.33 9.38 4.04
CA VAL A 201 -20.96 10.67 3.71
C VAL A 201 -20.72 10.97 2.24
#